data_fdc747504404385de744784a1b60089f
#
_entry.id   fdc747504404385de744784a1b60089f
#
_cell.length_a   1.000
_cell.length_b   1.000
_cell.length_c   1.000
_cell.angle_alpha   90.00
_cell.angle_beta   90.00
_cell.angle_gamma   90.00
#
_symmetry.space_group_name_H-M   'P 1'
#
loop_
_entity.id
_entity.type
_entity.pdbx_description
1 polymer ?
#
loop_
_entity_poly.entity_id
_entity_poly.type
_entity_poly.pdbx_seq_one_letter_code
_entity_poly.pdbx_strand_id
1 'polypeptide(L)'
;MKAIQVENLTKRYGEVLAVNGISFEVEPGDTLGLLGGNGAGKTTTIAMLLGLLIPTSGRITVLGHDMARDRFAALERMNFSSPYVALPFRLTVRQNLRSYGHLYNVRRLESRIAHLARELDLGGILDRPAGQLSAGQKTRVALAKALINTPELLLLDEPTASLDPDTGDMVRTWLERYRAETGCTILLASHNMQEVERLCSHVIMLKQGEVVDRGSPANLLQRYGRKDLEDVFLDIARDRRQAVPA
;
A
#
# COMPACT_ATOMS: atom_id res chain seq x y z
N MET A 1 -13.98 12.66 8.68
CA MET A 1 -12.82 13.21 7.96
C MET A 1 -12.20 12.04 7.19
N LYS A 2 -11.91 12.18 5.89
CA LYS A 2 -11.33 11.12 5.07
C LYS A 2 -9.89 10.81 5.50
N ALA A 3 -9.47 9.56 5.37
CA ALA A 3 -8.07 9.18 5.60
C ALA A 3 -7.17 9.64 4.44
N ILE A 4 -7.69 9.53 3.20
CA ILE A 4 -7.05 10.09 2.00
C ILE A 4 -8.11 10.83 1.19
N GLN A 5 -7.75 11.99 0.66
CA GLN A 5 -8.55 12.73 -0.31
C GLN A 5 -7.62 13.24 -1.42
N VAL A 6 -7.93 12.88 -2.65
CA VAL A 6 -7.18 13.22 -3.86
C VAL A 6 -8.12 13.93 -4.82
N GLU A 7 -7.75 15.14 -5.26
CA GLU A 7 -8.56 15.99 -6.12
C GLU A 7 -7.80 16.40 -7.38
N ASN A 8 -8.27 15.96 -8.56
CA ASN A 8 -7.73 16.30 -9.88
C ASN A 8 -6.20 16.16 -9.98
N LEU A 9 -5.68 15.10 -9.35
CA LEU A 9 -4.25 14.88 -9.21
C LEU A 9 -3.60 14.58 -10.56
N THR A 10 -2.60 15.37 -10.92
CA THR A 10 -1.88 15.22 -12.18
C THR A 10 -0.37 15.23 -11.94
N LYS A 11 0.33 14.32 -12.63
CA LYS A 11 1.79 14.32 -12.69
C LYS A 11 2.28 14.14 -14.10
N ARG A 12 3.06 15.11 -14.56
CA ARG A 12 3.72 15.11 -15.86
C ARG A 12 5.24 15.08 -15.72
N TYR A 13 5.91 14.29 -16.54
CA TYR A 13 7.35 14.25 -16.71
C TYR A 13 7.68 14.55 -18.17
N GLY A 14 8.08 15.80 -18.48
CA GLY A 14 8.22 16.23 -19.86
C GLY A 14 6.93 15.98 -20.64
N GLU A 15 6.99 15.19 -21.71
CA GLU A 15 5.82 14.83 -22.51
C GLU A 15 4.99 13.68 -21.91
N VAL A 16 5.50 12.96 -20.93
CA VAL A 16 4.82 11.80 -20.34
C VAL A 16 3.86 12.24 -19.24
N LEU A 17 2.57 11.95 -19.41
CA LEU A 17 1.52 12.17 -18.42
C LEU A 17 1.35 10.89 -17.59
N ALA A 18 2.04 10.81 -16.47
CA ALA A 18 2.07 9.61 -15.63
C ALA A 18 0.82 9.44 -14.75
N VAL A 19 0.19 10.56 -14.36
CA VAL A 19 -1.11 10.60 -13.67
C VAL A 19 -1.89 11.76 -14.26
N ASN A 20 -3.15 11.53 -14.63
CA ASN A 20 -3.98 12.45 -15.39
C ASN A 20 -5.32 12.72 -14.70
N GLY A 21 -5.36 13.73 -13.84
CA GLY A 21 -6.59 14.27 -13.26
C GLY A 21 -7.36 13.28 -12.37
N ILE A 22 -6.68 12.34 -11.71
CA ILE A 22 -7.37 11.35 -10.87
C ILE A 22 -7.93 11.99 -9.60
N SER A 23 -9.13 11.53 -9.20
CA SER A 23 -9.78 11.95 -7.95
C SER A 23 -10.37 10.74 -7.24
N PHE A 24 -10.08 10.60 -5.94
CA PHE A 24 -10.62 9.54 -5.10
C PHE A 24 -10.52 9.87 -3.62
N GLU A 25 -11.26 9.13 -2.81
CA GLU A 25 -11.27 9.25 -1.35
C GLU A 25 -11.17 7.87 -0.71
N VAL A 26 -10.62 7.83 0.51
CA VAL A 26 -10.54 6.63 1.35
C VAL A 26 -11.09 6.96 2.73
N GLU A 27 -12.05 6.17 3.20
CA GLU A 27 -12.58 6.32 4.56
C GLU A 27 -11.60 5.76 5.59
N PRO A 28 -11.60 6.28 6.83
CA PRO A 28 -10.83 5.68 7.91
C PRO A 28 -11.20 4.21 8.14
N GLY A 29 -10.20 3.35 8.29
CA GLY A 29 -10.39 1.91 8.51
C GLY A 29 -10.66 1.09 7.26
N ASP A 30 -10.78 1.71 6.09
CA ASP A 30 -10.97 1.01 4.82
C ASP A 30 -9.64 0.48 4.25
N THR A 31 -9.75 -0.53 3.38
CA THR A 31 -8.66 -0.95 2.50
C THR A 31 -9.01 -0.61 1.07
N LEU A 32 -8.26 0.33 0.47
CA LEU A 32 -8.38 0.68 -0.94
C LEU A 32 -7.32 -0.04 -1.76
N GLY A 33 -7.75 -0.81 -2.77
CA GLY A 33 -6.89 -1.39 -3.79
C GLY A 33 -6.64 -0.42 -4.94
N LEU A 34 -5.38 -0.17 -5.29
CA LEU A 34 -4.98 0.60 -6.45
C LEU A 34 -4.41 -0.35 -7.50
N LEU A 35 -5.23 -0.73 -8.47
CA LEU A 35 -4.91 -1.70 -9.50
C LEU A 35 -4.50 -1.03 -10.82
N GLY A 36 -3.69 -1.71 -11.59
CA GLY A 36 -3.28 -1.25 -12.92
C GLY A 36 -2.02 -1.97 -13.39
N GLY A 37 -1.81 -2.05 -14.69
CA GLY A 37 -0.58 -2.59 -15.27
C GLY A 37 0.66 -1.74 -14.95
N ASN A 38 1.80 -2.19 -15.45
CA ASN A 38 3.02 -1.39 -15.37
C ASN A 38 2.84 -0.07 -16.12
N GLY A 39 3.29 1.02 -15.55
CA GLY A 39 3.11 2.36 -16.12
C GLY A 39 1.71 2.96 -15.95
N ALA A 40 0.78 2.30 -15.24
CA ALA A 40 -0.57 2.84 -15.01
C ALA A 40 -0.62 4.05 -14.06
N GLY A 41 0.48 4.38 -13.37
CA GLY A 41 0.56 5.53 -12.46
C GLY A 41 0.51 5.18 -10.97
N LYS A 42 0.41 3.90 -10.58
CA LYS A 42 0.31 3.47 -9.16
C LYS A 42 1.44 4.00 -8.28
N THR A 43 2.69 3.65 -8.61
CA THR A 43 3.87 4.07 -7.83
C THR A 43 4.04 5.59 -7.83
N THR A 44 3.72 6.27 -8.92
CA THR A 44 3.71 7.74 -9.01
C THR A 44 2.68 8.33 -8.05
N THR A 45 1.47 7.76 -7.99
CA THR A 45 0.41 8.17 -7.06
C THR A 45 0.85 7.97 -5.62
N ILE A 46 1.39 6.78 -5.27
CA ILE A 46 1.92 6.50 -3.93
C ILE A 46 3.03 7.49 -3.55
N ALA A 47 3.98 7.77 -4.45
CA ALA A 47 5.05 8.72 -4.19
C ALA A 47 4.54 10.15 -3.91
N MET A 48 3.45 10.57 -4.56
CA MET A 48 2.79 11.85 -4.29
C MET A 48 2.05 11.83 -2.95
N LEU A 49 1.37 10.73 -2.59
CA LEU A 49 0.73 10.54 -1.29
C LEU A 49 1.75 10.56 -0.13
N LEU A 50 2.95 10.04 -0.35
CA LEU A 50 4.07 10.10 0.61
C LEU A 50 4.76 11.47 0.66
N GLY A 51 4.38 12.43 -0.18
CA GLY A 51 5.06 13.72 -0.29
C GLY A 51 6.51 13.63 -0.80
N LEU A 52 6.91 12.49 -1.38
CA LEU A 52 8.21 12.29 -2.03
C LEU A 52 8.25 12.91 -3.42
N LEU A 53 7.09 13.11 -4.02
CA LEU A 53 6.93 13.66 -5.34
C LEU A 53 5.89 14.79 -5.31
N ILE A 54 6.26 15.96 -5.83
CA ILE A 54 5.34 17.09 -5.92
C ILE A 54 4.44 16.89 -7.17
N PRO A 55 3.10 16.97 -7.02
CA PRO A 55 2.18 16.96 -8.15
C PRO A 55 2.45 18.11 -9.12
N THR A 56 2.12 17.92 -10.40
CA THR A 56 2.09 19.02 -11.38
C THR A 56 0.88 19.91 -11.14
N SER A 57 -0.27 19.30 -10.78
CA SER A 57 -1.49 20.00 -10.36
C SER A 57 -2.37 19.07 -9.52
N GLY A 58 -3.43 19.63 -8.94
CA GLY A 58 -4.33 18.92 -8.04
C GLY A 58 -3.93 19.05 -6.57
N ARG A 59 -4.69 18.39 -5.71
CA ARG A 59 -4.50 18.46 -4.25
C ARG A 59 -4.52 17.07 -3.64
N ILE A 60 -3.74 16.90 -2.59
CA ILE A 60 -3.72 15.70 -1.75
C ILE A 60 -3.88 16.12 -0.29
N THR A 61 -4.87 15.55 0.38
CA THR A 61 -5.04 15.63 1.82
C THR A 61 -4.92 14.22 2.41
N VAL A 62 -4.05 14.03 3.40
CA VAL A 62 -3.86 12.77 4.11
C VAL A 62 -4.05 13.01 5.60
N LEU A 63 -4.91 12.20 6.24
CA LEU A 63 -5.25 12.31 7.66
C LEU A 63 -5.60 13.75 8.09
N GLY A 64 -6.25 14.50 7.17
CA GLY A 64 -6.64 15.91 7.39
C GLY A 64 -5.57 16.95 7.09
N HIS A 65 -4.37 16.56 6.68
CA HIS A 65 -3.24 17.45 6.39
C HIS A 65 -3.01 17.60 4.89
N ASP A 66 -2.84 18.83 4.42
CA ASP A 66 -2.48 19.15 3.03
C ASP A 66 -1.01 18.76 2.79
N MET A 67 -0.78 17.80 1.89
CA MET A 67 0.57 17.25 1.65
C MET A 67 1.55 18.24 1.02
N ALA A 68 1.08 19.34 0.45
CA ALA A 68 1.93 20.41 -0.05
C ALA A 68 2.40 21.38 1.05
N ARG A 69 1.61 21.53 2.13
CA ARG A 69 1.82 22.58 3.16
C ARG A 69 2.23 22.00 4.51
N ASP A 70 1.64 20.89 4.93
CA ASP A 70 1.76 20.34 6.29
C ASP A 70 1.99 18.80 6.27
N ARG A 71 2.79 18.31 5.32
CA ARG A 71 3.00 16.88 5.14
C ARG A 71 3.59 16.15 6.35
N PHE A 72 4.41 16.82 7.17
CA PHE A 72 5.09 16.16 8.28
C PHE A 72 4.11 15.66 9.35
N ALA A 73 3.03 16.40 9.62
CA ALA A 73 1.98 15.96 10.54
C ALA A 73 1.25 14.69 10.06
N ALA A 74 1.09 14.51 8.74
CA ALA A 74 0.58 13.26 8.17
C ALA A 74 1.63 12.14 8.22
N LEU A 75 2.90 12.44 7.87
CA LEU A 75 3.97 11.45 7.78
C LEU A 75 4.30 10.78 9.12
N GLU A 76 4.14 11.48 10.24
CA GLU A 76 4.30 10.90 11.58
C GLU A 76 3.28 9.78 11.88
N ARG A 77 2.10 9.85 11.27
CA ARG A 77 0.95 8.96 11.50
C ARG A 77 0.77 7.91 10.40
N MET A 78 1.63 7.91 9.39
CA MET A 78 1.56 6.96 8.29
C MET A 78 2.89 6.22 8.12
N ASN A 79 2.85 5.14 7.36
CA ASN A 79 4.06 4.42 6.98
C ASN A 79 3.89 3.74 5.61
N PHE A 80 5.00 3.22 5.09
CA PHE A 80 5.07 2.64 3.76
C PHE A 80 5.93 1.38 3.72
N SER A 81 5.49 0.38 2.96
CA SER A 81 6.29 -0.80 2.62
C SER A 81 6.22 -1.08 1.13
N SER A 82 7.38 -1.41 0.55
CA SER A 82 7.53 -1.86 -0.82
C SER A 82 8.73 -2.80 -0.90
N PRO A 83 8.70 -3.84 -1.74
CA PRO A 83 9.84 -4.74 -1.95
C PRO A 83 11.07 -4.02 -2.55
N TYR A 84 10.87 -2.84 -3.11
CA TYR A 84 11.94 -2.03 -3.72
C TYR A 84 12.68 -1.14 -2.71
N VAL A 85 12.18 -1.03 -1.48
CA VAL A 85 12.83 -0.24 -0.41
C VAL A 85 13.69 -1.16 0.44
N ALA A 86 14.97 -1.20 0.14
CA ALA A 86 15.92 -2.04 0.85
C ALA A 86 16.21 -1.51 2.27
N LEU A 87 16.28 -2.44 3.21
CA LEU A 87 16.83 -2.17 4.55
C LEU A 87 18.37 -2.08 4.49
N PRO A 88 19.01 -1.28 5.36
CA PRO A 88 20.47 -1.30 5.51
C PRO A 88 21.00 -2.72 5.75
N PHE A 89 21.68 -3.29 4.74
CA PHE A 89 22.07 -4.71 4.69
C PHE A 89 23.02 -5.13 5.79
N ARG A 90 23.91 -4.22 6.24
CA ARG A 90 24.92 -4.48 7.27
C ARG A 90 24.35 -4.46 8.68
N LEU A 91 23.24 -3.80 8.90
CA LEU A 91 22.57 -3.74 10.20
C LEU A 91 21.78 -5.02 10.43
N THR A 92 21.70 -5.45 11.69
CA THR A 92 20.80 -6.52 12.09
C THR A 92 19.35 -6.08 11.96
N VAL A 93 18.42 -7.03 11.96
CA VAL A 93 16.98 -6.73 11.97
C VAL A 93 16.63 -5.82 13.16
N ARG A 94 17.13 -6.16 14.36
CA ARG A 94 16.93 -5.36 15.57
C ARG A 94 17.45 -3.94 15.42
N GLN A 95 18.67 -3.77 14.89
CA GLN A 95 19.25 -2.45 14.66
C GLN A 95 18.43 -1.63 13.65
N ASN A 96 17.97 -2.26 12.56
CA ASN A 96 17.08 -1.62 11.60
C ASN A 96 15.80 -1.14 12.29
N LEU A 97 15.10 -2.02 13.02
CA LEU A 97 13.84 -1.65 13.71
C LEU A 97 14.05 -0.56 14.75
N ARG A 98 15.17 -0.60 15.50
CA ARG A 98 15.52 0.48 16.44
C ARG A 98 15.72 1.81 15.75
N SER A 99 16.46 1.83 14.64
CA SER A 99 16.72 3.07 13.87
C SER A 99 15.40 3.70 13.40
N TYR A 100 14.52 2.93 12.80
CA TYR A 100 13.20 3.43 12.39
C TYR A 100 12.32 3.80 13.59
N GLY A 101 12.34 3.02 14.68
CA GLY A 101 11.60 3.35 15.88
C GLY A 101 12.04 4.68 16.52
N HIS A 102 13.33 4.99 16.49
CA HIS A 102 13.83 6.30 16.94
C HIS A 102 13.42 7.43 15.99
N LEU A 103 13.46 7.21 14.66
CA LEU A 103 13.00 8.22 13.69
C LEU A 103 11.53 8.61 13.89
N TYR A 104 10.68 7.67 14.29
CA TYR A 104 9.27 7.90 14.60
C TYR A 104 9.00 8.20 16.07
N ASN A 105 10.04 8.38 16.89
CA ASN A 105 9.93 8.66 18.33
C ASN A 105 9.02 7.66 19.08
N VAL A 106 9.15 6.38 18.75
CA VAL A 106 8.30 5.31 19.29
C VAL A 106 8.59 5.10 20.77
N ARG A 107 7.57 5.30 21.61
CA ARG A 107 7.65 5.05 23.05
C ARG A 107 7.73 3.53 23.34
N ARG A 108 8.49 3.12 24.35
CA ARG A 108 8.70 1.71 24.73
C ARG A 108 9.14 0.84 23.53
N LEU A 109 10.09 1.33 22.76
CA LEU A 109 10.53 0.77 21.49
C LEU A 109 10.90 -0.72 21.60
N GLU A 110 11.61 -1.16 22.63
CA GLU A 110 11.98 -2.58 22.77
C GLU A 110 10.74 -3.49 22.94
N SER A 111 9.75 -3.03 23.71
CA SER A 111 8.48 -3.76 23.83
C SER A 111 7.74 -3.84 22.50
N ARG A 112 7.79 -2.76 21.72
CA ARG A 112 7.19 -2.72 20.38
C ARG A 112 7.90 -3.67 19.42
N ILE A 113 9.22 -3.69 19.41
CA ILE A 113 10.03 -4.63 18.62
C ILE A 113 9.73 -6.07 19.02
N ALA A 114 9.69 -6.37 20.32
CA ALA A 114 9.37 -7.71 20.81
C ALA A 114 7.96 -8.15 20.42
N HIS A 115 6.99 -7.25 20.46
CA HIS A 115 5.61 -7.50 19.98
C HIS A 115 5.61 -7.84 18.48
N LEU A 116 6.16 -6.97 17.63
CA LEU A 116 6.23 -7.20 16.19
C LEU A 116 7.03 -8.46 15.82
N ALA A 117 8.07 -8.77 16.58
CA ALA A 117 8.86 -9.98 16.36
C ALA A 117 8.06 -11.27 16.64
N ARG A 118 7.17 -11.27 17.62
CA ARG A 118 6.24 -12.39 17.86
C ARG A 118 5.19 -12.49 16.76
N GLU A 119 4.56 -11.36 16.43
CA GLU A 119 3.47 -11.30 15.45
C GLU A 119 3.90 -11.71 14.03
N LEU A 120 5.12 -11.37 13.64
CA LEU A 120 5.65 -11.59 12.29
C LEU A 120 6.72 -12.70 12.25
N ASP A 121 6.84 -13.48 13.32
CA ASP A 121 7.80 -14.58 13.45
C ASP A 121 9.24 -14.17 13.07
N LEU A 122 9.75 -13.13 13.76
CA LEU A 122 11.10 -12.61 13.55
C LEU A 122 12.08 -13.03 14.68
N GLY A 123 11.62 -13.73 15.70
CA GLY A 123 12.40 -14.02 16.91
C GLY A 123 13.78 -14.62 16.62
N GLY A 124 13.82 -15.62 15.74
CA GLY A 124 15.06 -16.34 15.38
C GLY A 124 16.01 -15.56 14.44
N ILE A 125 15.61 -14.38 13.96
CA ILE A 125 16.39 -13.59 12.98
C ILE A 125 16.70 -12.16 13.44
N LEU A 126 16.23 -11.75 14.61
CA LEU A 126 16.42 -10.37 15.10
C LEU A 126 17.88 -9.90 15.09
N ASP A 127 18.81 -10.79 15.40
CA ASP A 127 20.22 -10.47 15.50
C ASP A 127 21.03 -10.84 14.23
N ARG A 128 20.33 -11.25 13.14
CA ARG A 128 20.94 -11.48 11.83
C ARG A 128 21.02 -10.19 11.03
N PRO A 129 22.10 -9.95 10.26
CA PRO A 129 22.19 -8.86 9.27
C PRO A 129 21.09 -8.99 8.22
N ALA A 130 20.43 -7.86 7.87
CA ALA A 130 19.35 -7.84 6.90
C ALA A 130 19.74 -8.37 5.51
N GLY A 131 21.01 -8.26 5.16
CA GLY A 131 21.56 -8.81 3.90
C GLY A 131 21.52 -10.34 3.79
N GLN A 132 21.47 -11.05 4.93
CA GLN A 132 21.51 -12.52 5.01
C GLN A 132 20.10 -13.16 5.07
N LEU A 133 19.05 -12.35 4.96
CA LEU A 133 17.66 -12.81 5.03
C LEU A 133 17.18 -13.35 3.68
N SER A 134 16.31 -14.38 3.73
CA SER A 134 15.55 -14.82 2.56
C SER A 134 14.56 -13.73 2.10
N ALA A 135 13.98 -13.87 0.92
CA ALA A 135 12.98 -12.94 0.40
C ALA A 135 11.78 -12.79 1.35
N GLY A 136 11.19 -13.92 1.80
CA GLY A 136 10.08 -13.91 2.75
C GLY A 136 10.45 -13.30 4.11
N GLN A 137 11.65 -13.56 4.63
CA GLN A 137 12.15 -12.92 5.84
C GLN A 137 12.30 -11.41 5.66
N LYS A 138 12.84 -10.94 4.53
CA LYS A 138 12.95 -9.52 4.21
C LYS A 138 11.59 -8.83 4.17
N THR A 139 10.59 -9.46 3.56
CA THR A 139 9.22 -8.92 3.50
C THR A 139 8.62 -8.81 4.90
N ARG A 140 8.73 -9.83 5.76
CA ARG A 140 8.24 -9.77 7.14
C ARG A 140 8.93 -8.67 7.95
N VAL A 141 10.25 -8.47 7.77
CA VAL A 141 10.99 -7.38 8.42
C VAL A 141 10.59 -6.01 7.86
N ALA A 142 10.38 -5.89 6.54
CA ALA A 142 9.90 -4.64 5.93
C ALA A 142 8.50 -4.28 6.45
N LEU A 143 7.63 -5.27 6.63
CA LEU A 143 6.32 -5.08 7.25
C LEU A 143 6.45 -4.66 8.72
N ALA A 144 7.31 -5.31 9.51
CA ALA A 144 7.59 -4.90 10.88
C ALA A 144 8.07 -3.44 10.97
N LYS A 145 8.97 -3.05 10.06
CA LYS A 145 9.43 -1.66 9.93
C LYS A 145 8.27 -0.71 9.63
N ALA A 146 7.40 -1.07 8.70
CA ALA A 146 6.26 -0.23 8.31
C ALA A 146 5.20 -0.10 9.42
N LEU A 147 5.22 -0.98 10.40
CA LEU A 147 4.29 -1.00 11.52
C LEU A 147 4.88 -0.46 12.83
N ILE A 148 6.14 -0.06 12.81
CA ILE A 148 6.88 0.28 14.04
C ILE A 148 6.22 1.42 14.82
N ASN A 149 5.69 2.42 14.11
CA ASN A 149 5.02 3.59 14.70
C ASN A 149 3.49 3.42 14.88
N THR A 150 2.94 2.22 14.70
CA THR A 150 1.49 1.95 14.76
C THR A 150 0.72 2.94 13.88
N PRO A 151 0.92 2.91 12.56
CA PRO A 151 0.38 3.92 11.65
C PRO A 151 -1.15 3.89 11.60
N GLU A 152 -1.78 5.06 11.44
CA GLU A 152 -3.20 5.22 11.13
C GLU A 152 -3.48 4.98 9.65
N LEU A 153 -2.46 5.22 8.80
CA LEU A 153 -2.50 4.94 7.35
C LEU A 153 -1.26 4.15 6.95
N LEU A 154 -1.48 2.99 6.36
CA LEU A 154 -0.43 2.12 5.84
C LEU A 154 -0.52 2.04 4.31
N LEU A 155 0.53 2.44 3.61
CA LEU A 155 0.67 2.28 2.17
C LEU A 155 1.50 1.05 1.87
N LEU A 156 0.97 0.14 1.06
CA LEU A 156 1.62 -1.10 0.69
C LEU A 156 1.74 -1.18 -0.83
N ASP A 157 2.96 -1.29 -1.33
CA ASP A 157 3.22 -1.50 -2.76
C ASP A 157 3.74 -2.91 -2.94
N GLU A 158 2.93 -3.78 -3.55
CA GLU A 158 3.25 -5.18 -3.82
C GLU A 158 3.72 -5.98 -2.57
N PRO A 159 2.97 -5.97 -1.45
CA PRO A 159 3.47 -6.49 -0.17
C PRO A 159 3.69 -8.00 -0.14
N THR A 160 3.09 -8.76 -1.06
CA THR A 160 3.28 -10.21 -1.18
C THR A 160 4.02 -10.64 -2.45
N ALA A 161 4.55 -9.68 -3.23
CA ALA A 161 5.33 -9.99 -4.41
C ALA A 161 6.56 -10.84 -4.05
N SER A 162 6.81 -11.87 -4.84
CA SER A 162 7.94 -12.78 -4.65
C SER A 162 7.91 -13.61 -3.35
N LEU A 163 6.75 -13.72 -2.70
CA LEU A 163 6.52 -14.66 -1.59
C LEU A 163 5.98 -16.00 -2.11
N ASP A 164 6.35 -17.07 -1.42
CA ASP A 164 5.66 -18.35 -1.60
C ASP A 164 4.20 -18.24 -1.10
N PRO A 165 3.31 -19.13 -1.56
CA PRO A 165 1.88 -19.05 -1.23
C PRO A 165 1.58 -19.04 0.26
N ASP A 166 2.31 -19.82 1.06
CA ASP A 166 2.11 -19.93 2.51
C ASP A 166 2.50 -18.63 3.24
N THR A 167 3.69 -18.11 2.94
CA THR A 167 4.14 -16.81 3.49
C THR A 167 3.21 -15.67 3.04
N GLY A 168 2.75 -15.69 1.79
CA GLY A 168 1.80 -14.70 1.28
C GLY A 168 0.45 -14.75 2.00
N ASP A 169 -0.06 -15.95 2.27
CA ASP A 169 -1.30 -16.15 3.03
C ASP A 169 -1.18 -15.66 4.48
N MET A 170 -0.06 -15.99 5.12
CA MET A 170 0.24 -15.50 6.48
C MET A 170 0.26 -13.97 6.54
N VAL A 171 0.88 -13.30 5.56
CA VAL A 171 0.93 -11.82 5.50
C VAL A 171 -0.48 -11.24 5.31
N ARG A 172 -1.29 -11.80 4.41
CA ARG A 172 -2.69 -11.36 4.20
C ARG A 172 -3.52 -11.51 5.47
N THR A 173 -3.49 -12.69 6.10
CA THR A 173 -4.20 -12.97 7.36
C THR A 173 -3.77 -12.00 8.46
N TRP A 174 -2.48 -11.72 8.53
CA TRP A 174 -1.96 -10.77 9.50
C TRP A 174 -2.47 -9.34 9.23
N LEU A 175 -2.47 -8.88 7.98
CA LEU A 175 -2.98 -7.54 7.60
C LEU A 175 -4.47 -7.39 7.91
N GLU A 176 -5.29 -8.42 7.65
CA GLU A 176 -6.72 -8.43 8.01
C GLU A 176 -6.92 -8.25 9.51
N ARG A 177 -6.20 -9.04 10.31
CA ARG A 177 -6.26 -8.96 11.77
C ARG A 177 -5.79 -7.60 12.28
N TYR A 178 -4.63 -7.12 11.79
CA TYR A 178 -4.09 -5.82 12.19
C TYR A 178 -5.08 -4.68 11.91
N ARG A 179 -5.68 -4.66 10.73
CA ARG A 179 -6.72 -3.68 10.40
C ARG A 179 -7.92 -3.78 11.34
N ALA A 180 -8.42 -4.97 11.60
CA ALA A 180 -9.57 -5.19 12.49
C ALA A 180 -9.30 -4.74 13.93
N GLU A 181 -8.08 -4.96 14.44
CA GLU A 181 -7.69 -4.62 15.80
C GLU A 181 -7.36 -3.13 16.00
N THR A 182 -6.79 -2.48 14.98
CA THR A 182 -6.27 -1.10 15.11
C THR A 182 -7.12 -0.05 14.41
N GLY A 183 -8.01 -0.43 13.50
CA GLY A 183 -8.72 0.52 12.63
C GLY A 183 -7.80 1.19 11.59
N CYS A 184 -6.61 0.65 11.35
CA CYS A 184 -5.66 1.20 10.38
C CYS A 184 -6.28 1.23 8.98
N THR A 185 -6.18 2.36 8.31
CA THR A 185 -6.52 2.50 6.89
C THR A 185 -5.39 1.94 6.04
N ILE A 186 -5.71 1.19 5.00
CA ILE A 186 -4.69 0.60 4.10
C ILE A 186 -4.93 1.07 2.67
N LEU A 187 -3.89 1.55 2.01
CA LEU A 187 -3.85 1.67 0.55
C LEU A 187 -2.91 0.61 0.01
N LEU A 188 -3.44 -0.29 -0.80
CA LEU A 188 -2.74 -1.44 -1.34
C LEU A 188 -2.58 -1.28 -2.86
N ALA A 189 -1.37 -1.10 -3.36
CA ALA A 189 -1.08 -1.30 -4.77
C ALA A 189 -0.61 -2.73 -4.99
N SER A 190 -1.33 -3.48 -5.81
CA SER A 190 -1.00 -4.86 -6.12
C SER A 190 -1.44 -5.23 -7.53
N HIS A 191 -0.75 -6.20 -8.12
CA HIS A 191 -1.20 -6.89 -9.33
C HIS A 191 -1.73 -8.31 -9.02
N ASN A 192 -1.68 -8.74 -7.76
CA ASN A 192 -2.24 -10.00 -7.31
C ASN A 192 -3.73 -9.81 -6.98
N MET A 193 -4.59 -10.28 -7.90
CA MET A 193 -6.03 -10.10 -7.79
C MET A 193 -6.64 -10.82 -6.58
N GLN A 194 -6.12 -11.99 -6.20
CA GLN A 194 -6.58 -12.71 -5.00
C GLN A 194 -6.31 -11.92 -3.72
N GLU A 195 -5.16 -11.23 -3.64
CA GLU A 195 -4.85 -10.34 -2.53
C GLU A 195 -5.84 -9.18 -2.45
N VAL A 196 -6.16 -8.60 -3.60
CA VAL A 196 -7.10 -7.48 -3.70
C VAL A 196 -8.53 -7.90 -3.35
N GLU A 197 -9.00 -9.02 -3.89
CA GLU A 197 -10.32 -9.56 -3.57
C GLU A 197 -10.49 -9.84 -2.08
N ARG A 198 -9.43 -10.32 -1.44
CA ARG A 198 -9.46 -10.67 -0.03
C ARG A 198 -9.37 -9.45 0.90
N LEU A 199 -8.45 -8.51 0.61
CA LEU A 199 -8.10 -7.44 1.54
C LEU A 199 -8.89 -6.14 1.30
N CYS A 200 -9.30 -5.86 0.06
CA CYS A 200 -9.82 -4.54 -0.30
C CYS A 200 -11.33 -4.44 -0.17
N SER A 201 -11.81 -3.41 0.53
CA SER A 201 -13.22 -3.02 0.54
C SER A 201 -13.63 -2.33 -0.76
N HIS A 202 -12.71 -1.56 -1.33
CA HIS A 202 -12.88 -0.83 -2.59
C HIS A 202 -11.63 -0.95 -3.46
N VAL A 203 -11.82 -0.81 -4.76
CA VAL A 203 -10.77 -0.89 -5.77
C VAL A 203 -10.90 0.28 -6.74
N ILE A 204 -9.76 0.85 -7.13
CA ILE A 204 -9.62 1.80 -8.23
C ILE A 204 -8.74 1.16 -9.29
N MET A 205 -9.23 1.09 -10.51
CA MET A 205 -8.49 0.57 -11.65
C MET A 205 -7.89 1.72 -12.45
N LEU A 206 -6.56 1.74 -12.54
CA LEU A 206 -5.79 2.73 -13.28
C LEU A 206 -5.32 2.16 -14.62
N LYS A 207 -5.45 2.96 -15.67
CA LYS A 207 -4.86 2.70 -16.99
C LYS A 207 -4.33 4.01 -17.57
N GLN A 208 -3.07 4.04 -17.98
CA GLN A 208 -2.43 5.21 -18.57
C GLN A 208 -2.59 6.51 -17.77
N GLY A 209 -2.50 6.40 -16.44
CA GLY A 209 -2.62 7.53 -15.53
C GLY A 209 -4.04 7.97 -15.21
N GLU A 210 -5.07 7.32 -15.72
CA GLU A 210 -6.48 7.65 -15.50
C GLU A 210 -7.21 6.57 -14.71
N VAL A 211 -8.27 6.98 -13.99
CA VAL A 211 -9.20 6.04 -13.35
C VAL A 211 -10.17 5.55 -14.42
N VAL A 212 -10.11 4.26 -14.75
CA VAL A 212 -10.98 3.66 -15.76
C VAL A 212 -12.21 2.99 -15.17
N ASP A 213 -12.11 2.49 -13.94
CA ASP A 213 -13.26 1.97 -13.17
C ASP A 213 -12.97 1.97 -11.67
N ARG A 214 -14.03 1.88 -10.85
CA ARG A 214 -13.96 1.79 -9.39
C ARG A 214 -15.18 1.11 -8.80
N GLY A 215 -15.02 0.45 -7.67
CA GLY A 215 -16.10 -0.20 -6.93
C GLY A 215 -15.58 -1.19 -5.91
N SER A 216 -16.46 -1.87 -5.20
CA SER A 216 -16.07 -3.04 -4.42
C SER A 216 -15.71 -4.20 -5.37
N PRO A 217 -14.84 -5.15 -4.96
CA PRO A 217 -14.57 -6.35 -5.75
C PRO A 217 -15.85 -7.02 -6.26
N ALA A 218 -16.83 -7.23 -5.38
CA ALA A 218 -18.12 -7.84 -5.73
C ALA A 218 -18.90 -7.04 -6.80
N ASN A 219 -18.93 -5.70 -6.67
CA ASN A 219 -19.63 -4.84 -7.65
C ASN A 219 -18.95 -4.88 -9.02
N LEU A 220 -17.61 -4.93 -9.06
CA LEU A 220 -16.86 -5.05 -10.30
C LEU A 220 -17.12 -6.41 -10.97
N LEU A 221 -17.06 -7.51 -10.22
CA LEU A 221 -17.39 -8.85 -10.73
C LEU A 221 -18.80 -8.91 -11.33
N GLN A 222 -19.77 -8.37 -10.62
CA GLN A 222 -21.16 -8.32 -11.10
C GLN A 222 -21.30 -7.48 -12.37
N ARG A 223 -20.69 -6.28 -12.42
CA ARG A 223 -20.77 -5.34 -13.55
C ARG A 223 -20.17 -5.91 -14.83
N TYR A 224 -19.07 -6.67 -14.70
CA TYR A 224 -18.39 -7.28 -15.85
C TYR A 224 -18.89 -8.71 -16.15
N GLY A 225 -19.76 -9.29 -15.31
CA GLY A 225 -20.22 -10.67 -15.46
C GLY A 225 -19.07 -11.68 -15.37
N ARG A 226 -18.07 -11.42 -14.52
CA ARG A 226 -16.88 -12.24 -14.34
C ARG A 226 -16.88 -12.94 -12.98
N LYS A 227 -16.06 -14.00 -12.86
CA LYS A 227 -15.96 -14.80 -11.64
C LYS A 227 -14.81 -14.35 -10.73
N ASP A 228 -13.80 -13.68 -11.29
CA ASP A 228 -12.63 -13.18 -10.59
C ASP A 228 -12.20 -11.82 -11.14
N LEU A 229 -11.44 -11.04 -10.34
CA LEU A 229 -10.95 -9.72 -10.72
C LEU A 229 -9.87 -9.78 -11.81
N GLU A 230 -9.20 -10.91 -12.00
CA GLU A 230 -8.19 -11.05 -13.05
C GLU A 230 -8.83 -10.92 -14.43
N ASP A 231 -9.98 -11.57 -14.65
CA ASP A 231 -10.76 -11.43 -15.87
C ASP A 231 -11.26 -10.00 -16.09
N VAL A 232 -11.76 -9.34 -15.03
CA VAL A 232 -12.17 -7.93 -15.08
C VAL A 232 -10.99 -7.04 -15.48
N PHE A 233 -9.83 -7.24 -14.88
CA PHE A 233 -8.62 -6.51 -15.19
C PHE A 233 -8.17 -6.72 -16.64
N LEU A 234 -8.22 -7.95 -17.14
CA LEU A 234 -7.90 -8.28 -18.53
C LEU A 234 -8.87 -7.63 -19.53
N ASP A 235 -10.15 -7.57 -19.22
CA ASP A 235 -11.14 -6.88 -20.06
C ASP A 235 -10.84 -5.38 -20.16
N ILE A 236 -10.52 -4.74 -19.03
CA ILE A 236 -10.14 -3.33 -18.99
C ILE A 236 -8.81 -3.10 -19.73
N ALA A 237 -7.82 -3.95 -19.52
CA ALA A 237 -6.51 -3.84 -20.16
C ALA A 237 -6.60 -3.94 -21.69
N ARG A 238 -7.53 -4.78 -22.19
CA ARG A 238 -7.73 -5.06 -23.63
C ARG A 238 -8.82 -4.22 -24.29
N ASP A 239 -9.38 -3.21 -23.55
CA ASP A 239 -10.52 -2.38 -24.00
C ASP A 239 -11.77 -3.21 -24.38
N ARG A 240 -11.92 -4.41 -23.82
CA ARG A 240 -13.06 -5.29 -24.05
C ARG A 240 -14.19 -4.96 -23.07
N ARG A 241 -14.72 -3.75 -23.11
CA ARG A 241 -15.96 -3.42 -22.39
C ARG A 241 -17.13 -4.14 -23.07
N GLN A 242 -17.49 -5.33 -22.61
CA GLN A 242 -18.82 -5.83 -22.88
C GLN A 242 -19.78 -5.04 -21.98
N ALA A 243 -20.52 -4.10 -22.59
CA ALA A 243 -21.70 -3.56 -21.95
C ALA A 243 -22.63 -4.74 -21.64
N VAL A 244 -22.83 -5.06 -20.36
CA VAL A 244 -23.96 -5.89 -19.96
C VAL A 244 -25.20 -5.07 -20.32
N PRO A 245 -26.13 -5.57 -21.18
CA PRO A 245 -27.38 -4.88 -21.45
C PRO A 245 -28.16 -4.70 -20.15
N ALA A 246 -28.72 -3.51 -19.97
CA ALA A 246 -29.57 -3.15 -18.85
C ALA A 246 -30.79 -4.07 -18.73
#